data_70c54acac83980241483c5a832893f8a
#
_entry.id   70c54acac83980241483c5a832893f8a
#
_cell.length_a   1.000
_cell.length_b   1.000
_cell.length_c   1.000
_cell.angle_alpha   90.00
_cell.angle_beta   90.00
_cell.angle_gamma   90.00
#
_symmetry.space_group_name_H-M   'P 1'
#
loop_
_entity.id
_entity.type
_entity.pdbx_description
1 polymer ?
#
loop_
_entity_poly.entity_id
_entity_poly.type
_entity_poly.pdbx_seq_one_letter_code
_entity_poly.pdbx_strand_id
1 'polypeptide(L)'
;MKGRRAAFTLIELLVVIAVIAVLAALLLPVLSKAHERGRQSRCGSNLRQIALATLLYTDDHDDIFPIQAGDGLDVCAVGGGGNNFYDLLMPYVNNPRLWLCPSTRNTPGRLMSYHMNGLLITTNVMKGSAVRRDSQTLLIGETGQRTRFDQAYLRPDQEGRYLYDRPQENHHGGSNATFVDGHVKWLHDTQWTSNYFTPFP
;
A
#
# COMPACT_ATOMS: atom_id res chain seq x y z
N MET A 1 -58.88 32.00 16.16
CA MET A 1 -58.84 30.92 15.14
C MET A 1 -57.98 29.80 15.68
N LYS A 2 -58.55 28.63 16.06
CA LYS A 2 -57.75 27.43 16.47
C LYS A 2 -57.30 26.70 15.21
N GLY A 3 -56.03 26.74 14.93
CA GLY A 3 -55.43 25.96 13.83
C GLY A 3 -55.65 24.45 14.09
N ARG A 4 -56.26 23.75 13.14
CA ARG A 4 -56.40 22.29 13.14
C ARG A 4 -54.97 21.70 13.04
N ARG A 5 -54.47 21.08 14.09
CA ARG A 5 -53.27 20.26 14.02
C ARG A 5 -53.65 19.00 13.25
N ALA A 6 -53.05 18.82 12.09
CA ALA A 6 -53.18 17.57 11.33
C ALA A 6 -52.53 16.45 12.18
N ALA A 7 -53.34 15.44 12.54
CA ALA A 7 -52.83 14.25 13.25
C ALA A 7 -52.25 13.31 12.21
N PHE A 8 -51.01 12.89 12.45
CA PHE A 8 -50.28 11.93 11.58
C PHE A 8 -50.81 10.51 11.84
N THR A 9 -51.15 9.78 10.80
CA THR A 9 -51.60 8.40 10.95
C THR A 9 -50.40 7.45 11.07
N LEU A 10 -50.61 6.33 11.77
CA LEU A 10 -49.60 5.29 11.94
C LEU A 10 -49.16 4.71 10.60
N ILE A 11 -50.06 4.59 9.64
CA ILE A 11 -49.80 4.12 8.28
C ILE A 11 -48.89 5.09 7.49
N GLU A 12 -49.13 6.39 7.58
CA GLU A 12 -48.28 7.39 6.94
C GLU A 12 -46.85 7.32 7.45
N LEU A 13 -46.66 7.14 8.76
CA LEU A 13 -45.32 6.97 9.32
C LEU A 13 -44.66 5.66 8.84
N LEU A 14 -45.42 4.56 8.81
CA LEU A 14 -44.92 3.24 8.42
C LEU A 14 -44.47 3.21 6.96
N VAL A 15 -45.23 3.84 6.05
CA VAL A 15 -44.87 3.92 4.64
C VAL A 15 -43.56 4.73 4.44
N VAL A 16 -43.43 5.85 5.15
CA VAL A 16 -42.22 6.68 5.05
C VAL A 16 -40.99 5.91 5.50
N ILE A 17 -41.02 5.23 6.65
CA ILE A 17 -39.86 4.45 7.11
C ILE A 17 -39.57 3.26 6.19
N ALA A 18 -40.59 2.64 5.60
CA ALA A 18 -40.41 1.56 4.64
C ALA A 18 -39.68 2.05 3.38
N VAL A 19 -40.06 3.19 2.83
CA VAL A 19 -39.39 3.79 1.66
C VAL A 19 -37.96 4.17 2.00
N ILE A 20 -37.70 4.79 3.14
CA ILE A 20 -36.34 5.14 3.57
C ILE A 20 -35.48 3.88 3.73
N ALA A 21 -36.04 2.82 4.33
CA ALA A 21 -35.32 1.56 4.51
C ALA A 21 -34.92 0.92 3.18
N VAL A 22 -35.81 0.92 2.19
CA VAL A 22 -35.49 0.41 0.83
C VAL A 22 -34.41 1.25 0.17
N LEU A 23 -34.51 2.57 0.22
CA LEU A 23 -33.50 3.46 -0.35
C LEU A 23 -32.14 3.28 0.33
N ALA A 24 -32.11 3.20 1.65
CA ALA A 24 -30.89 2.96 2.42
C ALA A 24 -30.25 1.61 2.07
N ALA A 25 -31.07 0.55 1.94
CA ALA A 25 -30.58 -0.78 1.59
C ALA A 25 -29.87 -0.82 0.23
N LEU A 26 -30.30 0.00 -0.73
CA LEU A 26 -29.66 0.12 -2.04
C LEU A 26 -28.40 1.01 -2.02
N LEU A 27 -28.38 2.04 -1.17
CA LEU A 27 -27.27 3.00 -1.08
C LEU A 27 -26.07 2.47 -0.29
N LEU A 28 -26.28 1.73 0.79
CA LEU A 28 -25.20 1.24 1.67
C LEU A 28 -24.11 0.45 0.93
N PRO A 29 -24.42 -0.53 0.06
CA PRO A 29 -23.40 -1.29 -0.64
C PRO A 29 -22.60 -0.44 -1.65
N VAL A 30 -23.25 0.54 -2.27
CA VAL A 30 -22.59 1.46 -3.22
C VAL A 30 -21.64 2.39 -2.46
N LEU A 31 -22.07 2.93 -1.35
CA LEU A 31 -21.27 3.81 -0.50
C LEU A 31 -20.03 3.10 0.05
N SER A 32 -20.17 1.84 0.49
CA SER A 32 -19.04 1.03 0.95
C SER A 32 -17.96 0.87 -0.15
N LYS A 33 -18.39 0.56 -1.38
CA LYS A 33 -17.48 0.45 -2.52
C LYS A 33 -16.80 1.78 -2.86
N ALA A 34 -17.54 2.88 -2.78
CA ALA A 34 -17.01 4.22 -3.04
C ALA A 34 -15.95 4.62 -1.98
N HIS A 35 -16.21 4.33 -0.71
CA HIS A 35 -15.24 4.55 0.36
C HIS A 35 -13.95 3.74 0.15
N GLU A 36 -14.06 2.48 -0.27
CA GLU A 36 -12.87 1.66 -0.50
C GLU A 36 -12.05 2.17 -1.70
N ARG A 37 -12.69 2.61 -2.79
CA ARG A 37 -11.99 3.29 -3.90
C ARG A 37 -11.27 4.56 -3.45
N GLY A 38 -11.88 5.32 -2.54
CA GLY A 38 -11.24 6.49 -1.93
C GLY A 38 -9.99 6.12 -1.12
N ARG A 39 -10.04 5.01 -0.36
CA ARG A 39 -8.87 4.47 0.36
C ARG A 39 -7.79 3.99 -0.60
N GLN A 40 -8.15 3.26 -1.65
CA GLN A 40 -7.24 2.81 -2.71
C GLN A 40 -6.49 3.98 -3.35
N SER A 41 -7.19 5.04 -3.71
CA SER A 41 -6.58 6.25 -4.28
C SER A 41 -5.60 6.91 -3.29
N ARG A 42 -5.96 6.95 -2.01
CA ARG A 42 -5.09 7.48 -0.96
C ARG A 42 -3.83 6.63 -0.77
N CYS A 43 -3.96 5.29 -0.78
CA CYS A 43 -2.82 4.38 -0.74
C CYS A 43 -1.90 4.56 -1.95
N GLY A 44 -2.46 4.70 -3.16
CA GLY A 44 -1.68 5.00 -4.37
C GLY A 44 -0.93 6.34 -4.29
N SER A 45 -1.56 7.36 -3.68
CA SER A 45 -0.89 8.65 -3.43
C SER A 45 0.25 8.53 -2.42
N ASN A 46 0.06 7.74 -1.35
CA ASN A 46 1.12 7.46 -0.37
C ASN A 46 2.31 6.77 -1.04
N LEU A 47 2.04 5.71 -1.81
CA LEU A 47 3.07 4.99 -2.56
C LEU A 47 3.86 5.90 -3.49
N ARG A 48 3.18 6.81 -4.22
CA ARG A 48 3.85 7.76 -5.09
C ARG A 48 4.81 8.67 -4.31
N GLN A 49 4.42 9.14 -3.13
CA GLN A 49 5.27 9.98 -2.29
C GLN A 49 6.49 9.21 -1.76
N ILE A 50 6.30 7.94 -1.35
CA ILE A 50 7.40 7.10 -0.89
C ILE A 50 8.34 6.75 -2.06
N ALA A 51 7.81 6.48 -3.25
CA ALA A 51 8.62 6.25 -4.44
C ALA A 51 9.45 7.48 -4.81
N LEU A 52 8.85 8.67 -4.78
CA LEU A 52 9.58 9.93 -5.01
C LEU A 52 10.70 10.12 -3.98
N ALA A 53 10.41 9.86 -2.71
CA ALA A 53 11.43 9.90 -1.64
C ALA A 53 12.57 8.90 -1.89
N THR A 54 12.24 7.71 -2.41
CA THR A 54 13.25 6.71 -2.79
C THR A 54 14.14 7.21 -3.92
N LEU A 55 13.56 7.82 -4.95
CA LEU A 55 14.31 8.37 -6.07
C LEU A 55 15.20 9.55 -5.64
N LEU A 56 14.70 10.43 -4.79
CA LEU A 56 15.50 11.51 -4.20
C LEU A 56 16.66 10.97 -3.37
N TYR A 57 16.41 9.94 -2.55
CA TYR A 57 17.48 9.27 -1.82
C TYR A 57 18.54 8.71 -2.77
N THR A 58 18.12 8.04 -3.85
CA THR A 58 19.01 7.45 -4.85
C THR A 58 19.88 8.52 -5.54
N ASP A 59 19.28 9.68 -5.84
CA ASP A 59 20.01 10.82 -6.42
C ASP A 59 21.06 11.41 -5.46
N ASP A 60 20.76 11.50 -4.18
CA ASP A 60 21.68 11.97 -3.14
C ASP A 60 22.76 10.95 -2.73
N HIS A 61 22.62 9.67 -3.12
CA HIS A 61 23.47 8.55 -2.68
C HIS A 61 24.12 7.77 -3.85
N ASP A 62 24.78 8.48 -4.77
CA ASP A 62 25.54 7.90 -5.87
C ASP A 62 24.76 6.89 -6.74
N ASP A 63 23.49 7.18 -6.97
CA ASP A 63 22.57 6.33 -7.75
C ASP A 63 22.28 4.97 -7.09
N ILE A 64 22.42 4.87 -5.77
CA ILE A 64 22.21 3.64 -4.99
C ILE A 64 20.86 3.64 -4.32
N PHE A 65 20.05 2.59 -4.52
CA PHE A 65 18.81 2.39 -3.79
C PHE A 65 19.05 2.26 -2.27
N PRO A 66 18.08 2.68 -1.43
CA PRO A 66 18.21 2.49 0.02
C PRO A 66 18.34 0.99 0.34
N ILE A 67 19.53 0.61 0.77
CA ILE A 67 19.86 -0.77 1.09
C ILE A 67 19.40 -1.12 2.50
N GLN A 68 19.04 -2.38 2.67
CA GLN A 68 18.82 -2.95 3.98
C GLN A 68 20.17 -3.46 4.51
N ALA A 69 20.75 -2.76 5.48
CA ALA A 69 21.99 -3.21 6.10
C ALA A 69 21.72 -4.29 7.14
N GLY A 70 22.39 -5.44 7.01
CA GLY A 70 22.39 -6.56 7.99
C GLY A 70 22.19 -7.93 7.36
N ASP A 71 22.78 -8.89 7.94
CA ASP A 71 22.85 -10.31 7.60
C ASP A 71 21.55 -11.08 7.85
N GLY A 72 20.43 -10.47 7.55
CA GLY A 72 19.16 -11.17 7.33
C GLY A 72 18.26 -11.37 8.54
N LEU A 73 18.60 -10.91 9.74
CA LEU A 73 17.78 -11.26 10.91
C LEU A 73 17.17 -10.12 11.73
N ASP A 74 17.72 -8.88 11.70
CA ASP A 74 17.25 -7.84 12.63
C ASP A 74 17.14 -6.41 12.04
N VAL A 75 17.03 -6.24 10.75
CA VAL A 75 17.24 -4.95 10.08
C VAL A 75 16.01 -4.06 9.96
N CYS A 76 14.89 -4.50 10.47
CA CYS A 76 13.65 -3.73 10.39
C CYS A 76 13.04 -3.38 11.74
N ALA A 77 13.81 -3.49 12.82
CA ALA A 77 13.35 -3.04 14.14
C ALA A 77 13.38 -1.51 14.19
N VAL A 78 12.21 -0.89 14.21
CA VAL A 78 12.09 0.54 14.54
C VAL A 78 12.68 0.74 15.94
N GLY A 79 13.77 1.51 16.02
CA GLY A 79 14.50 1.75 17.26
C GLY A 79 15.68 0.81 17.55
N GLY A 80 15.95 -0.19 16.72
CA GLY A 80 17.13 -1.05 16.85
C GLY A 80 18.19 -0.67 15.82
N GLY A 81 18.92 0.39 16.01
CA GLY A 81 20.22 0.78 15.41
C GLY A 81 20.63 0.33 14.00
N GLY A 82 19.74 -0.28 13.21
CA GLY A 82 20.00 -0.76 11.86
C GLY A 82 19.38 0.18 10.81
N ASN A 83 20.13 0.50 9.78
CA ASN A 83 19.66 1.31 8.65
C ASN A 83 18.69 0.48 7.79
N ASN A 84 17.40 0.53 8.11
CA ASN A 84 16.37 -0.03 7.23
C ASN A 84 15.86 1.04 6.28
N PHE A 85 15.24 0.62 5.17
CA PHE A 85 14.79 1.57 4.15
C PHE A 85 13.76 2.59 4.67
N TYR A 86 12.99 2.26 5.70
CA TYR A 86 12.09 3.19 6.37
C TYR A 86 12.87 4.33 7.04
N ASP A 87 13.88 3.99 7.84
CA ASP A 87 14.69 5.00 8.56
C ASP A 87 15.49 5.86 7.56
N LEU A 88 16.02 5.25 6.50
CA LEU A 88 16.74 5.96 5.44
C LEU A 88 15.85 6.94 4.67
N LEU A 89 14.58 6.59 4.46
CA LEU A 89 13.65 7.44 3.73
C LEU A 89 12.89 8.44 4.60
N MET A 90 12.90 8.29 5.92
CA MET A 90 12.20 9.20 6.83
C MET A 90 12.60 10.69 6.67
N PRO A 91 13.87 11.05 6.43
CA PRO A 91 14.25 12.45 6.16
C PRO A 91 13.59 13.03 4.91
N TYR A 92 13.30 12.20 3.91
CA TYR A 92 12.67 12.59 2.64
C TYR A 92 11.14 12.59 2.73
N VAL A 93 10.56 11.66 3.46
CA VAL A 93 9.10 11.49 3.63
C VAL A 93 8.56 12.43 4.71
N ASN A 94 9.27 12.58 5.82
CA ASN A 94 8.95 13.38 7.00
C ASN A 94 7.50 13.21 7.53
N ASN A 95 6.85 12.09 7.24
CA ASN A 95 5.50 11.78 7.71
C ASN A 95 5.29 10.26 7.90
N PRO A 96 5.33 9.77 9.14
CA PRO A 96 5.16 8.34 9.42
C PRO A 96 3.81 7.77 8.96
N ARG A 97 2.77 8.60 8.85
CA ARG A 97 1.44 8.13 8.45
C ARG A 97 1.37 7.72 6.98
N LEU A 98 2.29 8.17 6.15
CA LEU A 98 2.37 7.77 4.74
C LEU A 98 2.67 6.27 4.58
N TRP A 99 3.32 5.66 5.55
CA TRP A 99 3.68 4.25 5.53
C TRP A 99 2.52 3.29 5.81
N LEU A 100 1.34 3.82 6.14
CA LEU A 100 0.16 3.04 6.48
C LEU A 100 -0.93 3.18 5.40
N CYS A 101 -1.36 2.05 4.85
CA CYS A 101 -2.55 2.01 4.01
C CYS A 101 -3.81 2.04 4.88
N PRO A 102 -4.77 2.95 4.64
CA PRO A 102 -6.00 3.06 5.42
C PRO A 102 -6.93 1.85 5.31
N SER A 103 -6.75 0.97 4.33
CA SER A 103 -7.51 -0.29 4.21
C SER A 103 -6.88 -1.44 4.96
N THR A 104 -5.64 -1.30 5.39
CA THR A 104 -4.99 -2.34 6.17
C THR A 104 -5.54 -2.33 7.59
N ARG A 105 -5.89 -3.52 8.11
CA ARG A 105 -6.38 -3.65 9.48
C ARG A 105 -5.30 -3.20 10.47
N ASN A 106 -5.70 -2.33 11.37
CA ASN A 106 -4.83 -1.84 12.43
C ASN A 106 -4.39 -3.02 13.31
N THR A 107 -3.11 -3.37 13.26
CA THR A 107 -2.52 -4.41 14.09
C THR A 107 -1.51 -3.73 15.01
N PRO A 108 -1.60 -3.93 16.32
CA PRO A 108 -0.61 -3.40 17.26
C PRO A 108 0.81 -3.83 16.85
N GLY A 109 1.74 -2.87 16.83
CA GLY A 109 3.13 -3.12 16.43
C GLY A 109 3.40 -3.08 14.92
N ARG A 110 2.40 -2.80 14.07
CA ARG A 110 2.59 -2.62 12.64
C ARG A 110 2.93 -1.16 12.34
N LEU A 111 4.04 -0.95 11.68
CA LEU A 111 4.53 0.39 11.36
C LEU A 111 4.43 0.73 9.86
N MET A 112 4.24 -0.25 8.97
CA MET A 112 4.16 -0.01 7.53
C MET A 112 3.30 -1.04 6.79
N SER A 113 2.74 -0.58 5.67
CA SER A 113 1.92 -1.37 4.73
C SER A 113 2.56 -1.50 3.36
N TYR A 114 3.75 -0.93 3.15
CA TYR A 114 4.43 -0.84 1.87
C TYR A 114 5.82 -1.41 1.99
N HIS A 115 6.19 -2.29 1.06
CA HIS A 115 7.45 -3.03 1.09
C HIS A 115 8.21 -2.82 -0.21
N MET A 116 9.52 -2.64 -0.11
CA MET A 116 10.38 -2.53 -1.28
C MET A 116 10.63 -3.88 -1.94
N ASN A 117 10.96 -3.83 -3.22
CA ASN A 117 11.43 -4.99 -3.97
C ASN A 117 12.77 -5.47 -3.41
N GLY A 118 12.77 -6.69 -2.86
CA GLY A 118 13.95 -7.28 -2.23
C GLY A 118 15.16 -7.44 -3.16
N LEU A 119 14.95 -7.52 -4.47
CA LEU A 119 16.06 -7.60 -5.43
C LEU A 119 16.77 -6.26 -5.64
N LEU A 120 16.11 -5.13 -5.31
CA LEU A 120 16.73 -3.81 -5.38
C LEU A 120 17.50 -3.45 -4.10
N ILE A 121 17.14 -4.05 -2.97
CA ILE A 121 17.65 -3.69 -1.63
C ILE A 121 18.49 -4.78 -0.96
N THR A 122 18.86 -5.84 -1.69
CA THR A 122 19.74 -6.90 -1.16
C THR A 122 21.16 -6.38 -0.93
N THR A 123 21.98 -7.18 -0.26
CA THR A 123 23.37 -6.89 0.09
C THR A 123 24.30 -6.51 -1.09
N ASN A 124 23.87 -6.74 -2.32
CA ASN A 124 24.54 -6.22 -3.51
C ASN A 124 23.99 -4.84 -3.81
N VAL A 125 24.85 -3.84 -3.65
CA VAL A 125 24.56 -2.44 -3.98
C VAL A 125 24.04 -2.34 -5.41
N MET A 126 22.75 -2.09 -5.57
CA MET A 126 22.15 -1.91 -6.88
C MET A 126 22.04 -0.42 -7.20
N LYS A 127 22.58 -0.06 -8.37
CA LYS A 127 22.44 1.29 -8.93
C LYS A 127 21.13 1.41 -9.70
N GLY A 128 20.49 2.56 -9.60
CA GLY A 128 19.30 2.89 -10.38
C GLY A 128 19.54 2.76 -11.88
N SER A 129 20.68 3.25 -12.36
CA SER A 129 21.11 3.14 -13.77
C SER A 129 21.32 1.70 -14.27
N ALA A 130 21.46 0.72 -13.38
CA ALA A 130 21.54 -0.68 -13.73
C ALA A 130 20.18 -1.33 -14.02
N VAL A 131 19.10 -0.70 -13.60
CA VAL A 131 17.74 -1.18 -13.88
C VAL A 131 17.40 -0.87 -15.34
N ARG A 132 17.17 -1.91 -16.13
CA ARG A 132 16.92 -1.76 -17.58
C ARG A 132 15.46 -1.62 -17.97
N ARG A 133 14.55 -1.88 -17.03
CA ARG A 133 13.09 -1.91 -17.26
C ARG A 133 12.36 -1.10 -16.21
N ASP A 134 12.67 0.17 -16.07
CA ASP A 134 12.17 1.06 -15.01
C ASP A 134 10.66 1.01 -14.88
N SER A 135 9.94 1.05 -16.00
CA SER A 135 8.48 0.99 -16.03
C SER A 135 7.88 -0.40 -15.81
N GLN A 136 8.69 -1.43 -15.75
CA GLN A 136 8.26 -2.82 -15.51
C GLN A 136 8.85 -3.41 -14.23
N THR A 137 9.85 -2.75 -13.64
CA THR A 137 10.46 -3.21 -12.39
C THR A 137 9.74 -2.59 -11.20
N LEU A 138 9.18 -3.42 -10.35
CA LEU A 138 8.55 -3.01 -9.10
C LEU A 138 9.57 -2.32 -8.21
N LEU A 139 9.22 -1.16 -7.69
CA LEU A 139 9.98 -0.48 -6.65
C LEU A 139 9.41 -0.80 -5.26
N ILE A 140 8.11 -0.51 -5.05
CA ILE A 140 7.42 -0.71 -3.78
C ILE A 140 6.03 -1.29 -4.07
N GLY A 141 5.63 -2.29 -3.30
CA GLY A 141 4.29 -2.88 -3.35
C GLY A 141 3.56 -2.76 -2.02
N GLU A 142 2.25 -2.76 -2.12
CA GLU A 142 1.34 -2.84 -0.98
C GLU A 142 1.26 -4.27 -0.47
N THR A 143 1.37 -4.46 0.85
CA THR A 143 1.18 -5.75 1.48
C THR A 143 0.01 -5.71 2.46
N GLY A 144 -0.86 -6.68 2.41
CA GLY A 144 -2.07 -6.74 3.26
C GLY A 144 -1.85 -7.35 4.62
N GLN A 145 -0.76 -8.06 4.83
CA GLN A 145 -0.51 -8.78 6.08
C GLN A 145 0.55 -8.14 6.97
N ARG A 146 0.44 -8.58 8.16
CA ARG A 146 1.14 -8.43 9.42
C ARG A 146 2.58 -8.87 9.31
N THR A 147 3.41 -8.18 8.60
CA THR A 147 4.81 -8.50 8.69
C THR A 147 5.48 -7.61 9.70
N ARG A 148 6.31 -8.23 10.48
CA ARG A 148 7.34 -7.55 11.22
C ARG A 148 8.24 -6.82 10.22
N PHE A 149 8.86 -5.73 10.64
CA PHE A 149 9.80 -4.96 9.81
C PHE A 149 10.99 -5.78 9.28
N ASP A 150 11.28 -6.90 9.89
CA ASP A 150 12.33 -7.86 9.55
C ASP A 150 12.10 -8.61 8.22
N GLN A 151 10.90 -8.47 7.62
CA GLN A 151 10.52 -9.14 6.38
C GLN A 151 9.90 -8.17 5.36
N ALA A 152 10.28 -6.91 5.41
CA ALA A 152 9.66 -5.83 4.64
C ALA A 152 10.11 -5.79 3.16
N TYR A 153 10.32 -6.93 2.53
CA TYR A 153 10.68 -7.00 1.12
C TYR A 153 9.89 -8.05 0.36
N LEU A 154 9.58 -7.70 -0.87
CA LEU A 154 8.91 -8.57 -1.82
C LEU A 154 9.99 -9.30 -2.63
N ARG A 155 10.07 -10.61 -2.51
CA ARG A 155 10.99 -11.44 -3.28
C ARG A 155 10.29 -12.69 -3.78
N PRO A 156 10.26 -12.95 -5.08
CA PRO A 156 9.83 -14.23 -5.62
C PRO A 156 10.91 -15.28 -5.37
N ASP A 157 10.50 -16.52 -5.11
CA ASP A 157 11.39 -17.68 -5.17
C ASP A 157 11.67 -18.07 -6.64
N GLN A 158 12.51 -19.11 -6.84
CA GLN A 158 12.85 -19.63 -8.17
C GLN A 158 11.62 -20.17 -8.93
N GLU A 159 10.53 -20.45 -8.23
CA GLU A 159 9.27 -20.93 -8.81
C GLU A 159 8.25 -19.78 -9.00
N GLY A 160 8.65 -18.52 -8.76
CA GLY A 160 7.79 -17.36 -8.86
C GLY A 160 6.83 -17.19 -7.66
N ARG A 161 7.04 -17.95 -6.58
CA ARG A 161 6.30 -17.80 -5.33
C ARG A 161 6.95 -16.72 -4.47
N TYR A 162 6.15 -15.98 -3.74
CA TYR A 162 6.65 -14.96 -2.82
C TYR A 162 7.13 -15.62 -1.53
N LEU A 163 8.42 -15.49 -1.24
CA LEU A 163 9.02 -16.11 -0.05
C LEU A 163 8.57 -15.43 1.24
N TYR A 164 8.26 -14.12 1.18
CA TYR A 164 7.98 -13.37 2.39
C TYR A 164 6.61 -12.72 2.39
N ASP A 165 6.29 -11.73 1.59
CA ASP A 165 4.97 -11.12 1.61
C ASP A 165 4.30 -11.11 0.24
N ARG A 166 3.12 -11.70 0.16
CA ARG A 166 2.28 -11.52 -1.02
C ARG A 166 1.72 -10.11 -1.02
N PRO A 167 1.73 -9.43 -2.18
CA PRO A 167 0.80 -8.34 -2.36
C PRO A 167 -0.60 -8.85 -2.05
N GLN A 168 -1.30 -8.21 -1.12
CA GLN A 168 -2.60 -8.71 -0.69
C GLN A 168 -3.72 -7.89 -1.29
N GLU A 169 -4.87 -8.54 -1.41
CA GLU A 169 -6.15 -7.99 -1.86
C GLU A 169 -6.69 -6.88 -0.93
N ASN A 170 -5.90 -5.81 -0.75
CA ASN A 170 -6.30 -4.70 0.10
C ASN A 170 -7.45 -3.90 -0.52
N HIS A 171 -7.52 -3.87 -1.87
CA HIS A 171 -8.41 -3.00 -2.61
C HIS A 171 -9.12 -3.77 -3.73
N HIS A 172 -10.29 -4.32 -3.45
CA HIS A 172 -11.15 -5.00 -4.44
C HIS A 172 -10.45 -6.13 -5.23
N GLY A 173 -9.74 -7.00 -4.54
CA GLY A 173 -9.06 -8.14 -5.15
C GLY A 173 -7.72 -7.81 -5.79
N GLY A 174 -7.06 -6.75 -5.32
CA GLY A 174 -5.73 -6.36 -5.76
C GLY A 174 -5.07 -5.34 -4.84
N SER A 175 -3.91 -4.85 -5.24
CA SER A 175 -3.10 -3.91 -4.49
C SER A 175 -2.41 -2.88 -5.40
N ASN A 176 -2.03 -1.74 -4.82
CA ASN A 176 -1.26 -0.74 -5.53
C ASN A 176 0.24 -1.11 -5.52
N ALA A 177 0.91 -0.76 -6.61
CA ALA A 177 2.34 -0.94 -6.80
C ALA A 177 2.94 0.32 -7.41
N THR A 178 4.18 0.65 -7.05
CA THR A 178 4.99 1.64 -7.77
C THR A 178 6.14 0.95 -8.48
N PHE A 179 6.55 1.53 -9.58
CA PHE A 179 7.64 1.07 -10.40
C PHE A 179 8.83 2.03 -10.30
N VAL A 180 10.00 1.61 -10.79
CA VAL A 180 11.26 2.37 -10.64
C VAL A 180 11.18 3.73 -11.33
N ASP A 181 10.38 3.88 -12.38
CA ASP A 181 10.10 5.18 -13.04
C ASP A 181 9.15 6.08 -12.24
N GLY A 182 8.69 5.64 -11.06
CA GLY A 182 7.80 6.39 -10.16
C GLY A 182 6.32 6.30 -10.48
N HIS A 183 5.89 5.61 -11.55
CA HIS A 183 4.46 5.45 -11.82
C HIS A 183 3.80 4.48 -10.83
N VAL A 184 2.53 4.72 -10.53
CA VAL A 184 1.70 3.88 -9.66
C VAL A 184 0.66 3.15 -10.49
N LYS A 185 0.51 1.86 -10.26
CA LYS A 185 -0.48 1.03 -10.91
C LYS A 185 -1.19 0.14 -9.89
N TRP A 186 -2.50 0.01 -10.02
CA TRP A 186 -3.24 -1.03 -9.31
C TRP A 186 -3.15 -2.34 -10.11
N LEU A 187 -2.78 -3.41 -9.43
CA LEU A 187 -2.65 -4.74 -10.00
C LEU A 187 -3.63 -5.68 -9.29
N HIS A 188 -4.44 -6.38 -10.09
CA HIS A 188 -5.25 -7.47 -9.58
C HIS A 188 -4.35 -8.60 -9.07
N ASP A 189 -4.81 -9.38 -8.08
CA ASP A 189 -3.99 -10.45 -7.46
C ASP A 189 -3.39 -11.43 -8.49
N THR A 190 -4.15 -11.74 -9.54
CA THR A 190 -3.71 -12.62 -10.63
C THR A 190 -2.71 -12.00 -11.61
N GLN A 191 -2.46 -10.71 -11.53
CA GLN A 191 -1.55 -9.99 -12.44
C GLN A 191 -0.12 -9.89 -11.91
N TRP A 192 0.11 -10.30 -10.66
CA TRP A 192 1.44 -10.31 -10.08
C TRP A 192 2.27 -11.44 -10.67
N THR A 193 3.38 -11.07 -11.32
CA THR A 193 4.30 -12.01 -11.97
C THR A 193 5.73 -11.77 -11.49
N SER A 194 6.58 -12.79 -11.53
CA SER A 194 8.00 -12.69 -11.20
C SER A 194 8.73 -11.63 -12.04
N ASN A 195 8.23 -11.36 -13.25
CA ASN A 195 8.84 -10.37 -14.16
C ASN A 195 8.85 -8.94 -13.59
N TYR A 196 7.94 -8.60 -12.69
CA TYR A 196 7.94 -7.29 -12.02
C TYR A 196 9.09 -7.13 -11.01
N PHE A 197 9.68 -8.21 -10.56
CA PHE A 197 10.74 -8.15 -9.54
C PHE A 197 12.14 -8.12 -10.15
N THR A 198 12.32 -8.60 -11.37
CA THR A 198 13.62 -8.70 -12.01
C THR A 198 14.02 -7.37 -12.66
N PRO A 199 15.09 -6.71 -12.18
CA PRO A 199 15.59 -5.47 -12.76
C PRO A 199 16.33 -5.69 -14.11
N PHE A 200 16.59 -6.93 -14.45
CA PHE A 200 17.29 -7.33 -15.67
C PHE A 200 16.37 -8.11 -16.61
N PRO A 201 16.62 -8.09 -17.92
CA PRO A 201 15.86 -8.86 -18.88
C PRO A 201 16.06 -10.35 -18.73
#